data_5c5e5d7709500fea88590cc92e6cc113
#
_entry.id   5c5e5d7709500fea88590cc92e6cc113
#
_cell.length_a   1.000
_cell.length_b   1.000
_cell.length_c   1.000
_cell.angle_alpha   90.00
_cell.angle_beta   90.00
_cell.angle_gamma   90.00
#
_symmetry.space_group_name_H-M   'P 1'
#
loop_
_entity.id
_entity.type
_entity.pdbx_description
1 polymer ?
#
loop_
_entity_poly.entity_id
_entity_poly.type
_entity_poly.pdbx_seq_one_letter_code
_entity_poly.pdbx_strand_id
1 'polypeptide(L)'
;MNPKLYLTSILIFITICLFNFSVKSQNNSDSTIRMVNKGLGYDYYQGNVMLSFKQVMYLTKSNPEAFKLMIRSDNMRSASIFFGFVGGVSLGYSAGYMLGRFMTGRTFEEKIFYPILGAGAALIFIGIGFSAGATDNARKGIAVFNNGIKQSNNANFDLGFYPGGAMLRLNF
;
A
#
# COMPACT_ATOMS: atom_id res chain seq x y z
N MET A 1 61.24 -14.51 25.31
CA MET A 1 59.98 -14.18 24.64
C MET A 1 60.02 -14.80 23.26
N ASN A 2 59.05 -15.61 22.88
CA ASN A 2 59.09 -16.48 21.70
C ASN A 2 58.72 -15.69 20.43
N PRO A 3 59.67 -15.42 19.48
CA PRO A 3 59.44 -14.55 18.32
C PRO A 3 58.29 -15.04 17.41
N LYS A 4 57.98 -16.33 17.48
CA LYS A 4 56.86 -16.93 16.73
C LYS A 4 55.47 -16.45 17.19
N LEU A 5 55.32 -16.13 18.47
CA LEU A 5 54.08 -15.61 19.06
C LEU A 5 53.78 -14.18 18.58
N TYR A 6 54.80 -13.34 18.41
CA TYR A 6 54.61 -11.98 17.86
C TYR A 6 54.25 -11.98 16.40
N LEU A 7 54.82 -12.88 15.62
CA LEU A 7 54.54 -12.99 14.20
C LEU A 7 53.07 -13.46 13.94
N THR A 8 52.57 -14.38 14.75
CA THR A 8 51.16 -14.83 14.65
C THR A 8 50.17 -13.75 15.07
N SER A 9 50.49 -12.96 16.13
CA SER A 9 49.61 -11.84 16.54
C SER A 9 49.55 -10.73 15.52
N ILE A 10 50.67 -10.40 14.89
CA ILE A 10 50.73 -9.41 13.79
C ILE A 10 49.94 -9.89 12.58
N LEU A 11 50.06 -11.16 12.23
CA LEU A 11 49.34 -11.75 11.08
C LEU A 11 47.80 -11.73 11.29
N ILE A 12 47.35 -12.05 12.52
CA ILE A 12 45.96 -12.00 12.91
C ILE A 12 45.42 -10.57 12.84
N PHE A 13 46.21 -9.58 13.33
CA PHE A 13 45.80 -8.17 13.30
C PHE A 13 45.68 -7.63 11.86
N ILE A 14 46.61 -8.00 10.98
CA ILE A 14 46.60 -7.63 9.56
C ILE A 14 45.37 -8.28 8.86
N THR A 15 45.06 -9.55 9.19
CA THR A 15 43.90 -10.22 8.62
C THR A 15 42.58 -9.57 9.02
N ILE A 16 42.43 -9.12 10.28
CA ILE A 16 41.27 -8.38 10.77
C ILE A 16 41.18 -7.00 10.10
N CYS A 17 42.29 -6.31 9.87
CA CYS A 17 42.28 -5.01 9.16
C CYS A 17 41.98 -5.11 7.67
N LEU A 18 42.23 -6.26 7.02
CA LEU A 18 41.91 -6.49 5.60
C LEU A 18 40.45 -6.85 5.35
N PHE A 19 39.69 -7.29 6.35
CA PHE A 19 38.26 -7.43 6.27
C PHE A 19 37.58 -6.06 6.45
N ASN A 20 37.78 -5.16 5.48
CA ASN A 20 36.90 -4.02 5.29
C ASN A 20 35.54 -4.60 4.86
N PHE A 21 34.67 -4.86 5.82
CA PHE A 21 33.27 -5.10 5.55
C PHE A 21 32.69 -3.81 4.98
N SER A 22 32.77 -3.67 3.67
CA SER A 22 31.91 -2.76 2.94
C SER A 22 30.49 -3.31 3.09
N VAL A 23 29.80 -2.90 4.16
CA VAL A 23 28.35 -3.03 4.22
C VAL A 23 27.82 -2.11 3.14
N LYS A 24 27.67 -2.64 1.92
CA LYS A 24 26.87 -2.01 0.90
C LYS A 24 25.48 -1.91 1.49
N SER A 25 25.09 -0.71 1.90
CA SER A 25 23.68 -0.37 2.08
C SER A 25 22.99 -0.80 0.78
N GLN A 26 22.21 -1.86 0.87
CA GLN A 26 21.37 -2.26 -0.24
C GLN A 26 20.47 -1.07 -0.55
N ASN A 27 20.65 -0.50 -1.73
CA ASN A 27 19.86 0.61 -2.22
C ASN A 27 18.41 0.10 -2.29
N ASN A 28 17.62 0.39 -1.25
CA ASN A 28 16.24 -0.07 -1.07
C ASN A 28 15.26 0.63 -2.03
N SER A 29 15.70 0.94 -3.26
CA SER A 29 14.80 1.45 -4.30
C SER A 29 13.66 0.48 -4.63
N ASP A 30 13.84 -0.81 -4.32
CA ASP A 30 12.81 -1.85 -4.50
C ASP A 30 11.79 -1.94 -3.35
N SER A 31 12.00 -1.22 -2.23
CA SER A 31 11.09 -1.27 -1.08
C SER A 31 9.88 -0.35 -1.21
N THR A 32 9.88 0.59 -2.16
CA THR A 32 8.76 1.51 -2.38
C THR A 32 7.60 0.84 -3.09
N ILE A 33 6.38 1.17 -2.67
CA ILE A 33 5.15 0.65 -3.26
C ILE A 33 4.67 1.62 -4.34
N ARG A 34 4.41 1.11 -5.55
CA ARG A 34 3.79 1.86 -6.64
C ARG A 34 2.36 1.42 -6.86
N MET A 35 1.47 2.37 -7.09
CA MET A 35 0.07 2.15 -7.41
C MET A 35 -0.16 2.50 -8.88
N VAL A 36 -0.60 1.53 -9.68
CA VAL A 36 -0.79 1.66 -11.13
C VAL A 36 -2.28 1.54 -11.44
N ASN A 37 -2.82 2.51 -12.17
CA ASN A 37 -4.22 2.49 -12.62
C ASN A 37 -4.39 1.49 -13.77
N LYS A 38 -5.38 0.60 -13.66
CA LYS A 38 -5.78 -0.36 -14.70
C LYS A 38 -7.27 -0.21 -15.08
N GLY A 39 -7.70 0.98 -15.36
CA GLY A 39 -9.07 1.27 -15.74
C GLY A 39 -10.05 1.17 -14.57
N LEU A 40 -10.64 -0.01 -14.33
CA LEU A 40 -11.63 -0.20 -13.25
C LEU A 40 -11.01 -0.48 -11.87
N GLY A 41 -9.69 -0.43 -11.73
CA GLY A 41 -9.02 -0.76 -10.47
C GLY A 41 -7.57 -0.30 -10.43
N TYR A 42 -6.88 -0.71 -9.37
CA TYR A 42 -5.47 -0.40 -9.14
C TYR A 42 -4.71 -1.66 -8.80
N ASP A 43 -3.56 -1.82 -9.44
CA ASP A 43 -2.55 -2.81 -9.08
C ASP A 43 -1.46 -2.14 -8.24
N TYR A 44 -0.92 -2.90 -7.32
CA TYR A 44 0.14 -2.47 -6.43
C TYR A 44 1.40 -3.26 -6.76
N TYR A 45 2.54 -2.58 -6.83
CA TYR A 45 3.83 -3.19 -7.14
C TYR A 45 4.89 -2.75 -6.13
N GLN A 46 5.73 -3.67 -5.72
CA GLN A 46 6.98 -3.39 -5.03
C GLN A 46 8.13 -3.91 -5.90
N GLY A 47 8.92 -3.00 -6.45
CA GLY A 47 9.83 -3.37 -7.55
C GLY A 47 9.06 -3.95 -8.74
N ASN A 48 9.34 -5.20 -9.08
CA ASN A 48 8.66 -5.95 -10.15
C ASN A 48 7.60 -6.94 -9.64
N VAL A 49 7.39 -7.02 -8.32
CA VAL A 49 6.44 -7.95 -7.71
C VAL A 49 5.08 -7.29 -7.54
N MET A 50 4.03 -7.93 -8.06
CA MET A 50 2.66 -7.51 -7.87
C MET A 50 2.19 -7.90 -6.47
N LEU A 51 1.62 -6.94 -5.75
CA LEU A 51 1.10 -7.11 -4.39
C LEU A 51 -0.42 -7.07 -4.39
N SER A 52 -1.03 -7.91 -3.59
CA SER A 52 -2.44 -7.78 -3.24
C SER A 52 -2.65 -6.61 -2.26
N PHE A 53 -3.86 -6.06 -2.21
CA PHE A 53 -4.20 -4.99 -1.25
C PHE A 53 -3.91 -5.37 0.21
N LYS A 54 -4.16 -6.64 0.58
CA LYS A 54 -3.87 -7.15 1.92
C LYS A 54 -2.37 -7.17 2.24
N GLN A 55 -1.54 -7.51 1.25
CA GLN A 55 -0.07 -7.47 1.41
C GLN A 55 0.42 -6.03 1.58
N VAL A 56 -0.10 -5.08 0.78
CA VAL A 56 0.20 -3.65 0.96
C VAL A 56 -0.19 -3.18 2.37
N MET A 57 -1.39 -3.53 2.83
CA MET A 57 -1.84 -3.20 4.18
C MET A 57 -0.94 -3.81 5.26
N TYR A 58 -0.44 -5.04 5.05
CA TYR A 58 0.49 -5.67 5.97
C TYR A 58 1.85 -4.96 6.03
N LEU A 59 2.40 -4.59 4.87
CA LEU A 59 3.66 -3.85 4.78
C LEU A 59 3.58 -2.48 5.45
N THR A 60 2.43 -1.80 5.33
CA THR A 60 2.23 -0.48 5.93
C THR A 60 2.10 -0.51 7.46
N LYS A 61 2.01 -1.69 8.11
CA LYS A 61 1.96 -1.81 9.59
C LYS A 61 3.17 -1.22 10.30
N SER A 62 4.31 -1.16 9.64
CA SER A 62 5.53 -0.52 10.17
C SER A 62 5.37 1.00 10.38
N ASN A 63 4.43 1.63 9.68
CA ASN A 63 4.10 3.05 9.81
C ASN A 63 2.64 3.21 10.24
N PRO A 64 2.37 3.61 11.52
CA PRO A 64 1.01 3.67 12.06
C PRO A 64 0.07 4.61 11.29
N GLU A 65 0.58 5.71 10.76
CA GLU A 65 -0.21 6.66 9.98
C GLU A 65 -0.61 6.07 8.62
N ALA A 66 0.35 5.48 7.91
CA ALA A 66 0.09 4.77 6.66
C ALA A 66 -0.92 3.63 6.87
N PHE A 67 -0.75 2.85 7.92
CA PHE A 67 -1.63 1.74 8.25
C PHE A 67 -3.06 2.19 8.53
N LYS A 68 -3.25 3.29 9.28
CA LYS A 68 -4.58 3.89 9.56
C LYS A 68 -5.28 4.30 8.27
N LEU A 69 -4.56 4.89 7.32
CA LEU A 69 -5.10 5.26 6.01
C LEU A 69 -5.49 4.03 5.19
N MET A 70 -4.70 2.96 5.24
CA MET A 70 -5.01 1.70 4.56
C MET A 70 -6.25 1.02 5.15
N ILE A 71 -6.42 1.00 6.47
CA ILE A 71 -7.65 0.49 7.12
C ILE A 71 -8.86 1.31 6.67
N ARG A 72 -8.74 2.64 6.66
CA ARG A 72 -9.84 3.51 6.20
C ARG A 72 -10.19 3.24 4.72
N SER A 73 -9.18 3.00 3.89
CA SER A 73 -9.37 2.59 2.49
C SER A 73 -10.14 1.28 2.40
N ASP A 74 -9.79 0.26 3.18
CA ASP A 74 -10.44 -1.06 3.20
C ASP A 74 -11.91 -0.96 3.61
N ASN A 75 -12.21 -0.19 4.66
CA ASN A 75 -13.57 0.04 5.12
C ASN A 75 -14.42 0.75 4.06
N MET A 76 -13.87 1.77 3.40
CA MET A 76 -14.56 2.47 2.32
C MET A 76 -14.77 1.58 1.09
N ARG A 77 -13.79 0.72 0.75
CA ARG A 77 -13.91 -0.26 -0.32
C ARG A 77 -15.03 -1.26 -0.04
N SER A 78 -15.12 -1.76 1.18
CA SER A 78 -16.18 -2.67 1.62
C SER A 78 -17.55 -2.01 1.53
N ALA A 79 -17.68 -0.75 1.96
CA ALA A 79 -18.90 0.04 1.82
C ALA A 79 -19.26 0.24 0.35
N SER A 80 -18.30 0.58 -0.52
CA SER A 80 -18.52 0.73 -1.97
C SER A 80 -19.08 -0.55 -2.60
N ILE A 81 -18.50 -1.71 -2.27
CA ILE A 81 -18.97 -3.02 -2.76
C ILE A 81 -20.39 -3.28 -2.30
N PHE A 82 -20.70 -3.02 -1.03
CA PHE A 82 -22.04 -3.21 -0.46
C PHE A 82 -23.09 -2.34 -1.19
N PHE A 83 -22.84 -1.03 -1.29
CA PHE A 83 -23.77 -0.12 -1.97
C PHE A 83 -23.88 -0.39 -3.46
N GLY A 84 -22.77 -0.74 -4.12
CA GLY A 84 -22.76 -1.13 -5.52
C GLY A 84 -23.58 -2.41 -5.79
N PHE A 85 -23.46 -3.41 -4.90
CA PHE A 85 -24.22 -4.66 -5.00
C PHE A 85 -25.72 -4.43 -4.81
N VAL A 86 -26.12 -3.76 -3.74
CA VAL A 86 -27.55 -3.47 -3.45
C VAL A 86 -28.15 -2.60 -4.54
N GLY A 87 -27.44 -1.56 -4.99
CA GLY A 87 -27.87 -0.71 -6.10
C GLY A 87 -27.96 -1.47 -7.41
N GLY A 88 -27.00 -2.34 -7.70
CA GLY A 88 -26.99 -3.19 -8.90
C GLY A 88 -28.16 -4.17 -8.94
N VAL A 89 -28.47 -4.82 -7.81
CA VAL A 89 -29.64 -5.70 -7.68
C VAL A 89 -30.95 -4.92 -7.90
N SER A 90 -31.07 -3.72 -7.32
CA SER A 90 -32.26 -2.86 -7.50
C SER A 90 -32.48 -2.44 -8.96
N LEU A 91 -31.37 -2.04 -9.64
CA LEU A 91 -31.44 -1.70 -11.07
C LEU A 91 -31.74 -2.94 -11.94
N GLY A 92 -31.11 -4.07 -11.64
CA GLY A 92 -31.36 -5.34 -12.34
C GLY A 92 -32.81 -5.80 -12.20
N TYR A 93 -33.37 -5.70 -10.99
CA TYR A 93 -34.78 -5.96 -10.75
C TYR A 93 -35.69 -5.03 -11.56
N SER A 94 -35.42 -3.73 -11.55
CA SER A 94 -36.19 -2.72 -12.31
C SER A 94 -36.16 -3.00 -13.81
N ALA A 95 -34.95 -3.31 -14.35
CA ALA A 95 -34.80 -3.66 -15.76
C ALA A 95 -35.54 -4.96 -16.12
N GLY A 96 -35.43 -6.00 -15.30
CA GLY A 96 -36.14 -7.27 -15.48
C GLY A 96 -37.64 -7.11 -15.40
N TYR A 97 -38.13 -6.29 -14.46
CA TYR A 97 -39.56 -5.97 -14.35
C TYR A 97 -40.08 -5.26 -15.61
N MET A 98 -39.36 -4.26 -16.11
CA MET A 98 -39.69 -3.54 -17.33
C MET A 98 -39.77 -4.47 -18.54
N LEU A 99 -38.77 -5.32 -18.75
CA LEU A 99 -38.73 -6.29 -19.84
C LEU A 99 -39.87 -7.30 -19.75
N GLY A 100 -40.15 -7.84 -18.56
CA GLY A 100 -41.24 -8.80 -18.35
C GLY A 100 -42.61 -8.21 -18.64
N ARG A 101 -42.86 -6.95 -18.27
CA ARG A 101 -44.12 -6.25 -18.60
C ARG A 101 -44.23 -5.97 -20.09
N PHE A 102 -43.15 -5.54 -20.73
CA PHE A 102 -43.11 -5.32 -22.16
C PHE A 102 -43.45 -6.59 -22.96
N MET A 103 -42.85 -7.75 -22.59
CA MET A 103 -43.09 -9.03 -23.25
C MET A 103 -44.50 -9.55 -23.05
N THR A 104 -45.15 -9.27 -21.91
CA THR A 104 -46.51 -9.77 -21.59
C THR A 104 -47.62 -8.81 -21.93
N GLY A 105 -47.30 -7.64 -22.50
CA GLY A 105 -48.31 -6.62 -22.84
C GLY A 105 -49.08 -6.04 -21.65
N ARG A 106 -48.56 -6.24 -20.42
CA ARG A 106 -49.23 -5.75 -19.20
C ARG A 106 -48.89 -4.30 -18.92
N THR A 107 -49.85 -3.58 -18.33
CA THR A 107 -49.64 -2.19 -17.92
C THR A 107 -48.53 -2.05 -16.86
N PHE A 108 -47.84 -0.97 -16.95
CA PHE A 108 -46.67 -0.65 -16.12
C PHE A 108 -47.13 -0.02 -14.79
N GLU A 109 -46.65 -0.54 -13.65
CA GLU A 109 -46.97 0.03 -12.34
C GLU A 109 -45.92 1.04 -11.92
N GLU A 110 -46.12 2.29 -12.30
CA GLU A 110 -45.15 3.38 -12.06
C GLU A 110 -44.84 3.61 -10.58
N LYS A 111 -45.81 3.44 -9.71
CA LYS A 111 -45.67 3.65 -8.25
C LYS A 111 -44.64 2.75 -7.58
N ILE A 112 -44.37 1.58 -8.13
CA ILE A 112 -43.38 0.62 -7.58
C ILE A 112 -42.05 0.77 -8.31
N PHE A 113 -42.11 0.95 -9.64
CA PHE A 113 -40.90 0.97 -10.46
C PHE A 113 -39.98 2.16 -10.20
N TYR A 114 -40.51 3.39 -10.26
CA TYR A 114 -39.67 4.58 -10.12
C TYR A 114 -38.98 4.69 -8.78
N PRO A 115 -39.58 4.39 -7.61
CA PRO A 115 -38.88 4.39 -6.34
C PRO A 115 -37.71 3.40 -6.27
N ILE A 116 -37.89 2.17 -6.79
CA ILE A 116 -36.84 1.13 -6.77
C ILE A 116 -35.72 1.53 -7.72
N LEU A 117 -36.01 2.01 -8.91
CA LEU A 117 -35.04 2.49 -9.88
C LEU A 117 -34.23 3.67 -9.29
N GLY A 118 -34.91 4.66 -8.72
CA GLY A 118 -34.29 5.83 -8.13
C GLY A 118 -33.42 5.49 -6.94
N ALA A 119 -33.91 4.61 -6.04
CA ALA A 119 -33.11 4.14 -4.91
C ALA A 119 -31.87 3.36 -5.37
N GLY A 120 -32.01 2.47 -6.35
CA GLY A 120 -30.88 1.72 -6.93
C GLY A 120 -29.82 2.62 -7.52
N ALA A 121 -30.23 3.62 -8.32
CA ALA A 121 -29.33 4.61 -8.89
C ALA A 121 -28.59 5.42 -7.80
N ALA A 122 -29.33 5.91 -6.79
CA ALA A 122 -28.74 6.66 -5.68
C ALA A 122 -27.67 5.83 -4.91
N LEU A 123 -27.96 4.55 -4.65
CA LEU A 123 -27.02 3.65 -3.98
C LEU A 123 -25.75 3.43 -4.80
N ILE A 124 -25.84 3.33 -6.13
CA ILE A 124 -24.65 3.23 -6.99
C ILE A 124 -23.81 4.50 -6.90
N PHE A 125 -24.41 5.69 -6.96
CA PHE A 125 -23.66 6.94 -6.81
C PHE A 125 -22.96 7.05 -5.46
N ILE A 126 -23.62 6.62 -4.38
CA ILE A 126 -22.99 6.52 -3.05
C ILE A 126 -21.80 5.54 -3.08
N GLY A 127 -21.98 4.37 -3.72
CA GLY A 127 -20.90 3.38 -3.89
C GLY A 127 -19.70 3.94 -4.65
N ILE A 128 -19.92 4.71 -5.71
CA ILE A 128 -18.86 5.39 -6.47
C ILE A 128 -18.10 6.38 -5.58
N GLY A 129 -18.81 7.18 -4.76
CA GLY A 129 -18.19 8.10 -3.81
C GLY A 129 -17.28 7.38 -2.80
N PHE A 130 -17.73 6.26 -2.22
CA PHE A 130 -16.92 5.44 -1.35
C PHE A 130 -15.72 4.83 -2.07
N SER A 131 -15.86 4.40 -3.33
CA SER A 131 -14.75 3.87 -4.14
C SER A 131 -13.67 4.93 -4.38
N ALA A 132 -14.07 6.16 -4.70
CA ALA A 132 -13.15 7.28 -4.87
C ALA A 132 -12.40 7.59 -3.56
N GLY A 133 -13.11 7.64 -2.42
CA GLY A 133 -12.52 7.84 -1.11
C GLY A 133 -11.58 6.70 -0.68
N ALA A 134 -11.91 5.45 -1.02
CA ALA A 134 -11.03 4.30 -0.79
C ALA A 134 -9.71 4.45 -1.53
N THR A 135 -9.79 4.81 -2.81
CA THR A 135 -8.60 5.03 -3.67
C THR A 135 -7.72 6.16 -3.15
N ASP A 136 -8.31 7.28 -2.75
CA ASP A 136 -7.58 8.44 -2.21
C ASP A 136 -6.84 8.08 -0.92
N ASN A 137 -7.51 7.39 0.02
CA ASN A 137 -6.88 6.93 1.25
C ASN A 137 -5.76 5.91 1.00
N ALA A 138 -5.93 4.98 0.05
CA ALA A 138 -4.87 4.03 -0.32
C ALA A 138 -3.64 4.78 -0.87
N ARG A 139 -3.86 5.73 -1.78
CA ARG A 139 -2.78 6.54 -2.37
C ARG A 139 -2.02 7.33 -1.31
N LYS A 140 -2.75 7.98 -0.39
CA LYS A 140 -2.15 8.72 0.74
C LYS A 140 -1.37 7.79 1.67
N GLY A 141 -1.92 6.62 2.02
CA GLY A 141 -1.26 5.63 2.85
C GLY A 141 0.05 5.14 2.25
N ILE A 142 0.06 4.83 0.96
CA ILE A 142 1.27 4.43 0.22
C ILE A 142 2.29 5.58 0.18
N ALA A 143 1.85 6.83 -0.05
CA ALA A 143 2.75 7.98 -0.07
C ALA A 143 3.42 8.20 1.29
N VAL A 144 2.67 8.14 2.40
CA VAL A 144 3.21 8.24 3.77
C VAL A 144 4.20 7.11 4.05
N PHE A 145 3.88 5.88 3.67
CA PHE A 145 4.78 4.73 3.82
C PHE A 145 6.09 4.92 3.05
N ASN A 146 6.01 5.28 1.77
CA ASN A 146 7.17 5.49 0.92
C ASN A 146 8.07 6.64 1.42
N ASN A 147 7.47 7.72 1.94
CA ASN A 147 8.22 8.83 2.53
C ASN A 147 8.97 8.40 3.80
N GLY A 148 8.35 7.56 4.64
CA GLY A 148 9.02 6.99 5.81
C GLY A 148 10.25 6.15 5.43
N ILE A 149 10.16 5.36 4.35
CA ILE A 149 11.31 4.58 3.83
C ILE A 149 12.42 5.51 3.35
N LYS A 150 12.08 6.57 2.61
CA LYS A 150 13.07 7.54 2.11
C LYS A 150 13.81 8.24 3.24
N GLN A 151 13.12 8.62 4.31
CA GLN A 151 13.74 9.23 5.49
C GLN A 151 14.68 8.25 6.21
N SER A 152 14.27 7.00 6.37
CA SER A 152 15.10 5.96 6.99
C SER A 152 16.39 5.68 6.19
N ASN A 153 16.31 5.75 4.86
CA ASN A 153 17.47 5.52 3.99
C ASN A 153 18.46 6.71 3.94
N ASN A 154 18.03 7.89 4.36
CA ASN A 154 18.88 9.08 4.45
C ASN A 154 19.63 9.18 5.79
N ALA A 155 19.33 8.32 6.77
CA ALA A 155 20.09 8.25 8.01
C ALA A 155 21.43 7.56 7.74
N ASN A 156 22.51 8.34 7.65
CA ASN A 156 23.88 7.83 7.50
C ASN A 156 24.59 7.81 8.86
N PHE A 157 25.22 6.65 9.15
CA PHE A 157 26.08 6.48 10.30
C PHE A 157 27.53 6.64 9.84
N ASP A 158 28.18 7.69 10.28
CA ASP A 158 29.63 7.87 10.09
C ASP A 158 30.36 7.52 11.37
N LEU A 159 31.23 6.51 11.30
CA LEU A 159 32.10 6.10 12.38
C LEU A 159 33.51 6.62 12.11
N GLY A 160 33.92 7.64 12.82
CA GLY A 160 35.23 8.24 12.69
C GLY A 160 36.15 7.81 13.89
N PHE A 161 37.39 7.41 13.59
CA PHE A 161 38.40 7.14 14.61
C PHE A 161 39.41 8.27 14.59
N TYR A 162 39.67 8.87 15.77
CA TYR A 162 40.67 9.91 15.97
C TYR A 162 41.70 9.46 17.01
N PRO A 163 42.90 10.05 17.03
CA PRO A 163 43.94 9.71 18.01
C PRO A 163 43.57 10.05 19.47
N GLY A 164 42.35 9.85 19.88
CA GLY A 164 41.83 10.13 21.23
C GLY A 164 40.45 9.55 21.46
N GLY A 165 39.88 8.83 20.52
CA GLY A 165 38.58 8.22 20.68
C GLY A 165 37.88 7.88 19.37
N ALA A 166 36.68 7.29 19.48
CA ALA A 166 35.77 7.04 18.38
C ALA A 166 34.62 8.03 18.44
N MET A 167 34.22 8.58 17.27
CA MET A 167 33.06 9.44 17.14
C MET A 167 32.02 8.75 16.25
N LEU A 168 30.79 8.67 16.74
CA LEU A 168 29.62 8.25 15.98
C LEU A 168 28.82 9.50 15.58
N ARG A 169 28.72 9.77 14.29
CA ARG A 169 27.92 10.88 13.76
C ARG A 169 26.69 10.32 13.06
N LEU A 170 25.52 10.75 13.51
CA LEU A 170 24.23 10.50 12.91
C LEU A 170 23.85 11.73 12.06
N ASN A 171 23.70 11.53 10.76
CA ASN A 171 23.12 12.52 9.86
C ASN A 171 21.70 12.06 9.49
N PHE A 172 20.71 12.93 9.74
CA PHE A 172 19.30 12.71 9.43
C PHE A 172 18.89 13.45 8.15
#